data_64bc5779100f918c95b2ebf82b06dcac
#
_entry.id   64bc5779100f918c95b2ebf82b06dcac
#
_cell.length_a   1.000
_cell.length_b   1.000
_cell.length_c   1.000
_cell.angle_alpha   90.00
_cell.angle_beta   90.00
_cell.angle_gamma   90.00
#
_symmetry.space_group_name_H-M   'P 1'
#
loop_
_entity.id
_entity.type
_entity.pdbx_description
1 polymer ?
#
loop_
_entity_poly.entity_id
_entity_poly.type
_entity_poly.pdbx_seq_one_letter_code
_entity_poly.pdbx_strand_id
1 'polypeptide(L)'
;MSLFVDTSVWYAAADSSDTGNARAKAVLNSDEPLFTTDHVLVETWTLLRYRIHRHAAERFWEGLRSGTSTIEPVGTADLEAAWQIGLSYRDQDFSLVDRTSFAVMQRLGIERAASFDDDFAVFRFGPRRRHAFVIVG
;
A
#
# COMPACT_ATOMS: atom_id res chain seq x y z
N MET A 1 10.08 12.67 -5.78
CA MET A 1 9.89 12.01 -4.49
C MET A 1 9.12 10.71 -4.69
N SER A 2 9.49 9.70 -3.96
CA SER A 2 8.84 8.39 -4.11
C SER A 2 7.50 8.35 -3.36
N LEU A 3 6.53 7.63 -3.91
CA LEU A 3 5.20 7.47 -3.35
C LEU A 3 4.90 5.98 -3.21
N PHE A 4 4.61 5.55 -1.99
CA PHE A 4 4.12 4.20 -1.73
C PHE A 4 2.62 4.16 -2.00
N VAL A 5 2.15 3.12 -2.68
CA VAL A 5 0.73 2.97 -3.02
C VAL A 5 0.16 1.74 -2.32
N ASP A 6 -0.86 1.99 -1.49
CA ASP A 6 -1.58 0.99 -0.72
C ASP A 6 -2.66 0.29 -1.56
N THR A 7 -3.10 -0.87 -1.08
CA THR A 7 -4.18 -1.67 -1.67
C THR A 7 -5.42 -0.85 -1.98
N SER A 8 -5.84 0.03 -1.07
CA SER A 8 -7.07 0.82 -1.24
C SER A 8 -7.05 1.67 -2.50
N VAL A 9 -5.90 2.21 -2.86
CA VAL A 9 -5.74 3.04 -4.06
C VAL A 9 -5.67 2.16 -5.32
N TRP A 10 -4.89 1.09 -5.29
CA TRP A 10 -4.82 0.15 -6.41
C TRP A 10 -6.20 -0.43 -6.71
N TYR A 11 -6.93 -0.86 -5.68
CA TYR A 11 -8.26 -1.42 -5.82
C TYR A 11 -9.22 -0.41 -6.46
N ALA A 12 -9.26 0.82 -5.92
CA ALA A 12 -10.16 1.86 -6.43
C ALA A 12 -9.84 2.22 -7.89
N ALA A 13 -8.57 2.22 -8.28
CA ALA A 13 -8.16 2.48 -9.66
C ALA A 13 -8.61 1.38 -10.62
N ALA A 14 -8.68 0.14 -10.14
CA ALA A 14 -9.07 -1.04 -10.94
C ALA A 14 -10.57 -1.27 -10.99
N ASP A 15 -11.35 -0.63 -10.12
CA ASP A 15 -12.81 -0.78 -10.04
C ASP A 15 -13.49 0.51 -10.51
N SER A 16 -14.01 0.51 -11.73
CA SER A 16 -14.66 1.69 -12.31
C SER A 16 -15.92 2.12 -11.57
N SER A 17 -16.52 1.25 -10.75
CA SER A 17 -17.69 1.56 -9.94
C SER A 17 -17.34 2.14 -8.56
N ASP A 18 -16.06 2.12 -8.17
CA ASP A 18 -15.62 2.64 -6.89
C ASP A 18 -15.70 4.17 -6.87
N THR A 19 -16.22 4.73 -5.76
CA THR A 19 -16.34 6.19 -5.61
C THR A 19 -14.99 6.90 -5.65
N GLY A 20 -13.90 6.21 -5.29
CA GLY A 20 -12.54 6.73 -5.33
C GLY A 20 -11.80 6.51 -6.65
N ASN A 21 -12.46 5.96 -7.67
CA ASN A 21 -11.81 5.57 -8.93
C ASN A 21 -11.07 6.75 -9.59
N ALA A 22 -11.72 7.89 -9.74
CA ALA A 22 -11.12 9.06 -10.38
C ALA A 22 -9.92 9.60 -9.59
N ARG A 23 -10.04 9.67 -8.26
CA ARG A 23 -8.95 10.11 -7.37
C ARG A 23 -7.77 9.15 -7.43
N ALA A 24 -8.03 7.85 -7.40
CA ALA A 24 -7.00 6.83 -7.48
C ALA A 24 -6.22 6.93 -8.81
N LYS A 25 -6.93 7.07 -9.92
CA LYS A 25 -6.30 7.23 -11.24
C LYS A 25 -5.44 8.49 -11.29
N ALA A 26 -5.91 9.59 -10.73
CA ALA A 26 -5.15 10.84 -10.69
C ALA A 26 -3.85 10.68 -9.90
N VAL A 27 -3.90 10.00 -8.76
CA VAL A 27 -2.70 9.69 -7.96
C VAL A 27 -1.71 8.84 -8.74
N LEU A 28 -2.18 7.79 -9.40
CA LEU A 28 -1.31 6.87 -10.15
C LEU A 28 -0.73 7.50 -11.43
N ASN A 29 -1.35 8.54 -11.94
CA ASN A 29 -0.86 9.27 -13.12
C ASN A 29 0.13 10.40 -12.76
N SER A 30 0.50 10.53 -11.50
CA SER A 30 1.50 11.51 -11.09
C SER A 30 2.87 11.12 -11.65
N ASP A 31 3.77 12.11 -11.77
CA ASP A 31 5.13 11.89 -12.28
C ASP A 31 6.08 11.27 -11.23
N GLU A 32 5.59 11.01 -10.03
CA GLU A 32 6.41 10.45 -8.97
C GLU A 32 6.69 8.97 -9.20
N PRO A 33 7.90 8.48 -8.88
CA PRO A 33 8.15 7.04 -8.84
C PRO A 33 7.22 6.36 -7.85
N LEU A 34 6.52 5.32 -8.30
CA LEU A 34 5.57 4.57 -7.49
C LEU A 34 6.23 3.30 -6.94
N PHE A 35 5.96 3.02 -5.68
CA PHE A 35 6.42 1.82 -4.99
C PHE A 35 5.23 1.09 -4.37
N THR A 36 5.32 -0.22 -4.34
CA THR A 36 4.38 -1.08 -3.61
C THR A 36 5.13 -2.34 -3.18
N THR A 37 4.44 -3.27 -2.54
CA THR A 37 5.03 -4.55 -2.15
C THR A 37 4.35 -5.71 -2.86
N ASP A 38 5.00 -6.88 -2.83
CA ASP A 38 4.39 -8.12 -3.29
C ASP A 38 3.18 -8.51 -2.42
N HIS A 39 3.19 -8.18 -1.12
CA HIS A 39 2.04 -8.40 -0.25
C HIS A 39 0.83 -7.56 -0.67
N VAL A 40 1.03 -6.29 -1.01
CA VAL A 40 -0.02 -5.41 -1.52
C VAL A 40 -0.54 -5.95 -2.86
N LEU A 41 0.34 -6.41 -3.73
CA LEU A 41 -0.05 -7.02 -5.00
C LEU A 41 -0.98 -8.21 -4.78
N VAL A 42 -0.59 -9.14 -3.91
CA VAL A 42 -1.38 -10.34 -3.63
C VAL A 42 -2.73 -9.97 -3.01
N GLU A 43 -2.75 -9.06 -2.05
CA GLU A 43 -4.00 -8.62 -1.41
C GLU A 43 -4.94 -7.95 -2.42
N THR A 44 -4.42 -7.04 -3.23
CA THR A 44 -5.22 -6.34 -4.26
C THR A 44 -5.77 -7.33 -5.28
N TRP A 45 -4.93 -8.22 -5.79
CA TRP A 45 -5.34 -9.25 -6.75
C TRP A 45 -6.47 -10.11 -6.18
N THR A 46 -6.31 -10.55 -4.93
CA THR A 46 -7.28 -11.39 -4.23
C THR A 46 -8.62 -10.68 -4.06
N LEU A 47 -8.60 -9.41 -3.62
CA LEU A 47 -9.82 -8.62 -3.47
C LEU A 47 -10.53 -8.38 -4.80
N LEU A 48 -9.79 -8.05 -5.84
CA LEU A 48 -10.37 -7.86 -7.17
C LEU A 48 -11.01 -9.15 -7.69
N ARG A 49 -10.33 -10.29 -7.49
CA ARG A 49 -10.83 -11.61 -7.89
C ARG A 49 -12.16 -11.93 -7.20
N TYR A 50 -12.26 -11.65 -5.92
CA TYR A 50 -13.45 -11.96 -5.13
C TYR A 50 -14.60 -10.99 -5.33
N ARG A 51 -14.30 -9.69 -5.40
CA ARG A 51 -15.32 -8.64 -5.42
C ARG A 51 -15.81 -8.31 -6.83
N ILE A 52 -14.98 -8.55 -7.84
CA ILE A 52 -15.32 -8.26 -9.23
C ILE A 52 -15.25 -9.57 -10.04
N HIS A 53 -14.08 -9.90 -10.57
CA HIS A 53 -13.80 -11.14 -11.29
C HIS A 53 -12.32 -11.28 -11.59
N ARG A 54 -11.93 -12.47 -12.06
CA ARG A 54 -10.53 -12.79 -12.37
C ARG A 54 -9.92 -11.84 -13.41
N HIS A 55 -10.68 -11.45 -14.43
CA HIS A 55 -10.15 -10.58 -15.48
C HIS A 55 -9.67 -9.23 -14.93
N ALA A 56 -10.42 -8.64 -14.00
CA ALA A 56 -10.00 -7.38 -13.35
C ALA A 56 -8.70 -7.56 -12.56
N ALA A 57 -8.57 -8.66 -11.83
CA ALA A 57 -7.37 -8.98 -11.08
C ALA A 57 -6.15 -9.17 -12.00
N GLU A 58 -6.31 -9.88 -13.10
CA GLU A 58 -5.22 -10.13 -14.05
C GLU A 58 -4.79 -8.83 -14.76
N ARG A 59 -5.74 -7.98 -15.12
CA ARG A 59 -5.42 -6.67 -15.73
C ARG A 59 -4.61 -5.78 -14.78
N PHE A 60 -4.98 -5.78 -13.51
CA PHE A 60 -4.22 -5.06 -12.49
C PHE A 60 -2.78 -5.57 -12.42
N TRP A 61 -2.60 -6.88 -12.33
CA TRP A 61 -1.27 -7.48 -12.24
C TRP A 61 -0.44 -7.22 -13.50
N GLU A 62 -1.04 -7.36 -14.67
CA GLU A 62 -0.38 -7.05 -15.92
C GLU A 62 0.13 -5.60 -15.97
N GLY A 63 -0.69 -4.66 -15.48
CA GLY A 63 -0.29 -3.25 -15.37
C GLY A 63 0.94 -3.06 -14.48
N LEU A 64 1.01 -3.74 -13.34
CA LEU A 64 2.20 -3.68 -12.49
C LEU A 64 3.42 -4.31 -13.15
N ARG A 65 3.24 -5.44 -13.86
CA ARG A 65 4.34 -6.11 -14.57
C ARG A 65 4.91 -5.27 -15.69
N SER A 66 4.13 -4.37 -16.28
CA SER A 66 4.61 -3.48 -17.35
C SER A 66 5.51 -2.34 -16.87
N GLY A 67 5.84 -2.31 -15.58
CA GLY A 67 6.85 -1.40 -15.04
C GLY A 67 6.36 -0.04 -14.60
N THR A 68 5.05 0.12 -14.36
CA THR A 68 4.50 1.39 -13.88
C THR A 68 4.85 1.67 -12.40
N SER A 69 5.31 0.66 -11.69
CA SER A 69 5.61 0.75 -10.26
C SER A 69 6.71 -0.23 -9.91
N THR A 70 7.54 0.12 -8.93
CA THR A 70 8.51 -0.79 -8.35
C THR A 70 7.80 -1.67 -7.32
N ILE A 71 7.94 -2.99 -7.47
CA ILE A 71 7.40 -3.98 -6.52
C ILE A 71 8.54 -4.42 -5.63
N GLU A 72 8.51 -3.98 -4.38
CA GLU A 72 9.54 -4.32 -3.40
C GLU A 72 9.14 -5.61 -2.67
N PRO A 73 9.97 -6.65 -2.68
CA PRO A 73 9.64 -7.87 -1.95
C PRO A 73 9.69 -7.63 -0.45
N VAL A 74 8.71 -8.19 0.27
CA VAL A 74 8.73 -8.22 1.73
C VAL A 74 9.68 -9.31 2.18
N GLY A 75 10.73 -8.92 2.88
CA GLY A 75 11.72 -9.86 3.39
C GLY A 75 11.47 -10.29 4.82
N THR A 76 12.32 -11.20 5.32
CA THR A 76 12.23 -11.73 6.68
C THR A 76 12.34 -10.62 7.72
N ALA A 77 13.23 -9.67 7.51
CA ALA A 77 13.41 -8.53 8.42
C ALA A 77 12.15 -7.64 8.46
N ASP A 78 11.47 -7.48 7.33
CA ASP A 78 10.22 -6.72 7.28
C ASP A 78 9.10 -7.44 8.05
N LEU A 79 9.04 -8.76 7.95
CA LEU A 79 8.08 -9.57 8.71
C LEU A 79 8.33 -9.46 10.21
N GLU A 80 9.58 -9.47 10.64
CA GLU A 80 9.92 -9.30 12.06
C GLU A 80 9.53 -7.88 12.54
N ALA A 81 9.81 -6.86 11.75
CA ALA A 81 9.40 -5.49 12.06
C ALA A 81 7.87 -5.38 12.14
N ALA A 82 7.15 -6.03 11.23
CA ALA A 82 5.68 -6.08 11.25
C ALA A 82 5.14 -6.75 12.51
N TRP A 83 5.78 -7.81 12.98
CA TRP A 83 5.43 -8.46 14.24
C TRP A 83 5.57 -7.48 15.40
N GLN A 84 6.67 -6.75 15.48
CA GLN A 84 6.90 -5.75 16.53
C GLN A 84 5.88 -4.60 16.48
N ILE A 85 5.50 -4.19 15.29
CA ILE A 85 4.43 -3.18 15.11
C ILE A 85 3.12 -3.69 15.73
N GLY A 86 2.75 -4.94 15.46
CA GLY A 86 1.56 -5.55 16.04
C GLY A 86 1.58 -5.54 17.57
N LEU A 87 2.73 -5.83 18.17
CA LEU A 87 2.89 -5.80 19.62
C LEU A 87 2.77 -4.38 20.18
N SER A 88 3.29 -3.39 19.47
CA SER A 88 3.31 -1.99 19.92
C SER A 88 1.98 -1.27 19.73
N TYR A 89 1.11 -1.77 18.85
CA TYR A 89 -0.18 -1.17 18.50
C TYR A 89 -1.33 -2.15 18.71
N ARG A 90 -1.40 -2.78 19.88
CA ARG A 90 -2.42 -3.79 20.19
C ARG A 90 -3.85 -3.26 20.15
N ASP A 91 -4.01 -1.96 20.32
CA ASP A 91 -5.30 -1.26 20.24
C ASP A 91 -5.71 -0.89 18.80
N GLN A 92 -4.85 -1.17 17.82
CA GLN A 92 -5.11 -0.89 16.42
C GLN A 92 -5.27 -2.20 15.63
N ASP A 93 -6.25 -2.24 14.75
CA ASP A 93 -6.51 -3.41 13.91
C ASP A 93 -5.76 -3.30 12.58
N PHE A 94 -4.46 -3.04 12.64
CA PHE A 94 -3.63 -3.05 11.43
C PHE A 94 -3.54 -4.47 10.88
N SER A 95 -3.87 -4.63 9.59
CA SER A 95 -3.68 -5.91 8.91
C SER A 95 -2.19 -6.25 8.81
N LEU A 96 -1.89 -7.50 8.50
CA LEU A 96 -0.50 -7.90 8.27
C LEU A 96 0.09 -7.15 7.07
N VAL A 97 -0.70 -6.92 6.04
CA VAL A 97 -0.25 -6.16 4.85
C VAL A 97 0.02 -4.70 5.21
N ASP A 98 -0.80 -4.08 6.04
CA ASP A 98 -0.53 -2.72 6.54
C ASP A 98 0.81 -2.68 7.26
N ARG A 99 1.03 -3.62 8.18
CA ARG A 99 2.25 -3.66 8.99
C ARG A 99 3.51 -3.92 8.15
N THR A 100 3.44 -4.80 7.17
CA THR A 100 4.57 -5.03 6.27
C THR A 100 4.80 -3.84 5.35
N SER A 101 3.74 -3.14 4.94
CA SER A 101 3.86 -1.89 4.20
C SER A 101 4.58 -0.82 5.02
N PHE A 102 4.20 -0.63 6.28
CA PHE A 102 4.89 0.33 7.17
C PHE A 102 6.37 -0.03 7.33
N ALA A 103 6.67 -1.30 7.51
CA ALA A 103 8.04 -1.77 7.68
C ALA A 103 8.88 -1.50 6.41
N VAL A 104 8.36 -1.82 5.25
CA VAL A 104 9.05 -1.60 3.97
C VAL A 104 9.24 -0.11 3.69
N MET A 105 8.24 0.72 3.96
CA MET A 105 8.37 2.17 3.80
C MET A 105 9.48 2.74 4.67
N GLN A 106 9.56 2.31 5.93
CA GLN A 106 10.64 2.75 6.83
C GLN A 106 12.01 2.30 6.32
N ARG A 107 12.13 1.03 5.87
CA ARG A 107 13.39 0.50 5.36
C ARG A 107 13.88 1.26 4.13
N LEU A 108 12.96 1.64 3.24
CA LEU A 108 13.30 2.38 2.01
C LEU A 108 13.38 3.90 2.22
N GLY A 109 13.02 4.38 3.39
CA GLY A 109 12.99 5.83 3.65
C GLY A 109 11.88 6.56 2.91
N ILE A 110 10.78 5.87 2.56
CA ILE A 110 9.64 6.48 1.87
C ILE A 110 8.65 6.96 2.92
N GLU A 111 8.37 8.26 2.95
CA GLU A 111 7.49 8.88 3.94
C GLU A 111 6.12 9.26 3.40
N ARG A 112 5.92 9.19 2.09
CA ARG A 112 4.66 9.54 1.42
C ARG A 112 3.94 8.29 0.99
N ALA A 113 2.64 8.20 1.33
CA ALA A 113 1.79 7.08 0.98
C ALA A 113 0.49 7.55 0.36
N ALA A 114 0.09 6.88 -0.71
CA ALA A 114 -1.26 7.01 -1.28
C ALA A 114 -2.13 5.94 -0.64
N SER A 115 -3.12 6.36 0.13
CA SER A 115 -4.05 5.47 0.81
C SER A 115 -5.38 6.17 1.04
N PHE A 116 -6.48 5.43 0.90
CA PHE A 116 -7.82 5.87 1.27
C PHE A 116 -8.25 5.29 2.61
N ASP A 117 -7.36 4.55 3.26
CA ASP A 117 -7.53 3.91 4.53
C ASP A 117 -6.88 4.77 5.61
N ASP A 118 -7.49 4.84 6.80
CA ASP A 118 -6.98 5.68 7.89
C ASP A 118 -5.73 5.10 8.56
N ASP A 119 -5.43 3.84 8.38
CA ASP A 119 -4.34 3.16 9.11
C ASP A 119 -2.98 3.78 8.86
N PHE A 120 -2.70 4.21 7.62
CA PHE A 120 -1.44 4.88 7.30
C PHE A 120 -1.29 6.23 7.98
N ALA A 121 -2.40 6.90 8.25
CA ALA A 121 -2.41 8.19 8.97
C ALA A 121 -2.24 8.00 10.48
N VAL A 122 -2.65 6.87 11.03
CA VAL A 122 -2.59 6.56 12.46
C VAL A 122 -1.18 6.13 12.88
N PHE A 123 -0.51 5.35 12.06
CA PHE A 123 0.81 4.80 12.38
C PHE A 123 1.85 5.91 12.60
N ARG A 124 2.71 5.70 13.60
CA ARG A 124 3.83 6.60 13.93
C ARG A 124 5.12 5.81 13.98
N PHE A 125 6.21 6.44 13.57
CA PHE A 125 7.52 5.81 13.51
C PHE A 125 8.62 6.77 13.95
N GLY A 126 9.86 6.25 13.97
CA GLY A 126 11.03 7.03 14.35
C GLY A 126 11.13 7.25 15.85
N PRO A 127 12.10 8.09 16.31
CA PRO A 127 12.33 8.32 17.73
C PRO A 127 11.07 8.85 18.42
N ARG A 128 10.66 8.19 19.50
CA ARG A 128 9.48 8.52 20.31
C ARG A 128 8.17 8.56 19.50
N ARG A 129 8.12 7.85 18.34
CA ARG A 129 6.94 7.81 17.46
C ARG A 129 6.45 9.21 17.07
N ARG A 130 7.37 10.10 16.72
CA ARG A 130 7.02 11.47 16.36
C ARG A 130 6.70 11.67 14.89
N HIS A 131 7.11 10.74 14.04
CA HIS A 131 6.94 10.87 12.60
C HIS A 131 5.68 10.17 12.13
N ALA A 132 4.97 10.80 11.22
CA ALA A 132 3.81 10.24 10.53
C ALA A 132 4.09 10.22 9.04
N PHE A 133 3.49 9.25 8.34
CA PHE A 133 3.50 9.29 6.88
C PHE A 133 2.67 10.48 6.36
N VAL A 134 3.11 11.06 5.26
CA VAL A 134 2.34 12.08 4.54
C VAL A 134 1.38 11.35 3.61
N ILE A 135 0.08 11.54 3.82
CA ILE A 135 -0.95 10.81 3.07
C ILE A 135 -1.38 11.63 1.86
N VAL A 136 -1.39 10.98 0.70
CA VAL A 136 -1.77 11.54 -0.60
C VAL A 136 -3.03 10.83 -1.10
N GLY A 137 -3.91 11.58 -1.67
CA GLY A 137 -5.19 11.05 -2.20
C GLY A 137 -6.42 11.60 -1.50
#